data_69a4e305aef08a7204c4bb91698a3009
#
_entry.id   69a4e305aef08a7204c4bb91698a3009
#
_cell.length_a   1.000
_cell.length_b   1.000
_cell.length_c   1.000
_cell.angle_alpha   90.00
_cell.angle_beta   90.00
_cell.angle_gamma   90.00
#
_symmetry.space_group_name_H-M   'P 1'
#
loop_
_entity.id
_entity.type
_entity.pdbx_description
1 polymer ?
#
loop_
_entity_poly.entity_id
_entity_poly.type
_entity_poly.pdbx_seq_one_letter_code
_entity_poly.pdbx_strand_id
1 'polypeptide(L)'
;MFKQKSHLDSHKKRKIPCKKDPLTSIVQKAVSDALNDTKHTNIEPLLKIGTLFTGIGAFEHALDVMNLKYEVVFACDNDPYVKTSYFGNYKVSDDRWYTDVNTIDATPFLYENIDYVVGGSPCQSFSTVGKQEGLDDIRGTLIFQFIRVVNECKPKFFIFENVKGLTTHDKGKTFQYVLEEFKTRTGYVLQHSILNAKDYGIPQSRQRLFILGRRPDVVAKIVFPPPTLELSCTMRDFLEDNVDSK
;
A
#
# COMPACT_ATOMS: atom_id res chain seq x y z
N MET A 1 8.45 -16.78 24.40
CA MET A 1 7.12 -16.12 24.36
C MET A 1 7.35 -14.62 24.53
N PHE A 2 7.59 -13.90 23.43
CA PHE A 2 7.95 -12.49 23.45
C PHE A 2 6.74 -11.64 23.81
N LYS A 3 6.88 -10.75 24.80
CA LYS A 3 5.84 -9.81 25.24
C LYS A 3 5.69 -8.67 24.22
N GLN A 4 5.06 -8.92 23.07
CA GLN A 4 4.78 -7.89 22.04
C GLN A 4 3.77 -6.81 22.49
N LYS A 5 2.99 -7.08 23.54
CA LYS A 5 2.03 -6.11 24.11
C LYS A 5 2.69 -4.85 24.69
N SER A 6 3.98 -4.91 25.06
CA SER A 6 4.69 -3.78 25.66
C SER A 6 5.11 -2.70 24.65
N HIS A 7 5.31 -3.02 23.37
CA HIS A 7 5.73 -2.04 22.36
C HIS A 7 4.60 -1.11 21.92
N LEU A 8 3.39 -1.62 21.79
CA LEU A 8 2.22 -0.80 21.43
C LEU A 8 1.82 0.16 22.54
N ASP A 9 1.96 -0.29 23.81
CA ASP A 9 1.67 0.53 24.99
C ASP A 9 2.75 1.60 25.23
N SER A 10 4.01 1.35 24.88
CA SER A 10 5.07 2.37 24.91
C SER A 10 4.89 3.43 23.85
N HIS A 11 4.38 3.06 22.66
CA HIS A 11 4.04 4.02 21.60
C HIS A 11 2.92 4.99 22.03
N LYS A 12 1.92 4.48 22.76
CA LYS A 12 0.82 5.31 23.31
C LYS A 12 1.24 6.22 24.46
N LYS A 13 2.37 5.96 25.11
CA LYS A 13 2.90 6.74 26.25
C LYS A 13 3.94 7.79 25.87
N ARG A 14 4.27 7.97 24.60
CA ARG A 14 5.20 9.03 24.17
C ARG A 14 4.63 10.41 24.49
N LYS A 15 5.38 11.19 25.28
CA LYS A 15 5.02 12.57 25.67
C LYS A 15 5.04 13.58 24.54
N ILE A 16 5.49 13.20 23.35
CA ILE A 16 5.41 14.02 22.16
C ILE A 16 4.35 13.34 21.27
N PRO A 17 3.10 13.85 21.25
CA PRO A 17 2.19 13.46 20.18
C PRO A 17 2.88 13.85 18.87
N CYS A 18 3.03 12.92 17.93
CA CYS A 18 3.29 13.29 16.56
C CYS A 18 2.32 14.43 16.27
N LYS A 19 2.83 15.67 16.10
CA LYS A 19 1.99 16.78 15.67
C LYS A 19 1.25 16.24 14.48
N LYS A 20 -0.09 16.38 14.45
CA LYS A 20 -0.97 15.84 13.42
C LYS A 20 -0.24 15.92 12.11
N ASP A 21 0.16 14.77 11.59
CA ASP A 21 0.96 14.69 10.38
C ASP A 21 0.21 15.46 9.28
N PRO A 22 0.82 16.43 8.62
CA PRO A 22 0.20 17.14 7.50
C PRO A 22 -0.33 16.18 6.43
N LEU A 23 0.33 15.01 6.26
CA LEU A 23 -0.16 13.91 5.44
C LEU A 23 -1.54 13.41 5.90
N THR A 24 -1.75 13.25 7.19
CA THR A 24 -3.04 12.82 7.75
C THR A 24 -4.14 13.79 7.34
N SER A 25 -3.88 15.10 7.36
CA SER A 25 -4.88 16.12 6.97
C SER A 25 -5.14 16.15 5.47
N ILE A 26 -4.12 15.92 4.63
CA ILE A 26 -4.24 15.94 3.17
C ILE A 26 -4.91 14.67 2.67
N VAL A 27 -4.51 13.50 3.20
CA VAL A 27 -5.13 12.21 2.86
C VAL A 27 -6.55 12.15 3.42
N GLN A 28 -6.80 12.64 4.64
CA GLN A 28 -8.16 12.80 5.18
C GLN A 28 -9.02 13.67 4.29
N LYS A 29 -8.48 14.76 3.75
CA LYS A 29 -9.22 15.62 2.84
C LYS A 29 -9.48 14.92 1.50
N ALA A 30 -8.48 14.26 0.91
CA ALA A 30 -8.66 13.52 -0.35
C ALA A 30 -9.65 12.35 -0.19
N VAL A 31 -9.59 11.60 0.91
CA VAL A 31 -10.53 10.53 1.26
C VAL A 31 -11.91 11.13 1.58
N SER A 32 -11.98 12.24 2.33
CA SER A 32 -13.22 12.96 2.64
C SER A 32 -13.88 13.51 1.38
N ASP A 33 -13.11 14.06 0.44
CA ASP A 33 -13.65 14.57 -0.83
C ASP A 33 -14.15 13.42 -1.73
N ALA A 34 -13.50 12.25 -1.68
CA ALA A 34 -13.96 11.04 -2.36
C ALA A 34 -15.20 10.41 -1.70
N LEU A 35 -15.40 10.60 -0.39
CA LEU A 35 -16.53 10.09 0.38
C LEU A 35 -17.70 11.08 0.45
N ASN A 36 -17.50 12.38 0.16
CA ASN A 36 -18.54 13.41 0.24
C ASN A 36 -19.67 13.27 -0.80
N ASP A 37 -19.53 12.37 -1.78
CA ASP A 37 -20.61 12.03 -2.72
C ASP A 37 -21.71 11.14 -2.07
N THR A 38 -21.55 10.73 -0.80
CA THR A 38 -22.51 9.89 -0.06
C THR A 38 -23.14 10.62 1.13
N LYS A 39 -23.48 11.90 0.97
CA LYS A 39 -24.23 12.63 2.03
C LYS A 39 -25.63 12.06 2.13
N HIS A 40 -25.87 11.16 3.11
CA HIS A 40 -27.16 11.05 3.82
C HIS A 40 -27.17 10.08 5.03
N THR A 41 -26.06 9.59 5.55
CA THR A 41 -26.08 8.87 6.84
C THR A 41 -24.83 9.20 7.66
N ASN A 42 -24.99 9.50 8.94
CA ASN A 42 -23.92 9.73 9.93
C ASN A 42 -23.13 8.45 10.28
N ILE A 43 -23.02 7.50 9.36
CA ILE A 43 -22.22 6.29 9.51
C ILE A 43 -20.96 6.50 8.67
N GLU A 44 -19.81 6.62 9.33
CA GLU A 44 -18.52 6.60 8.61
C GLU A 44 -18.46 5.32 7.77
N PRO A 45 -18.19 5.43 6.45
CA PRO A 45 -18.18 4.27 5.58
C PRO A 45 -17.06 3.31 6.01
N LEU A 46 -17.40 2.03 6.10
CA LEU A 46 -16.44 0.95 6.31
C LEU A 46 -15.74 0.68 4.99
N LEU A 47 -14.44 1.01 4.90
CA LEU A 47 -13.64 0.74 3.71
C LEU A 47 -13.37 -0.76 3.58
N LYS A 48 -13.58 -1.33 2.42
CA LYS A 48 -13.23 -2.72 2.11
C LYS A 48 -11.91 -2.75 1.36
N ILE A 49 -10.92 -3.44 1.91
CA ILE A 49 -9.56 -3.48 1.35
C ILE A 49 -9.10 -4.90 1.07
N GLY A 50 -8.43 -5.09 -0.07
CA GLY A 50 -7.61 -6.25 -0.36
C GLY A 50 -6.14 -5.86 -0.32
N THR A 51 -5.28 -6.68 0.29
CA THR A 51 -3.87 -6.34 0.43
C THR A 51 -2.97 -7.49 -0.04
N LEU A 52 -1.99 -7.18 -0.88
CA LEU A 52 -1.05 -8.11 -1.48
C LEU A 52 0.37 -7.73 -1.11
N PHE A 53 1.22 -8.73 -0.82
CA PHE A 53 2.58 -8.48 -0.33
C PHE A 53 2.54 -7.61 0.91
N THR A 54 1.69 -8.02 1.85
CA THR A 54 1.24 -7.19 2.97
C THR A 54 2.37 -6.68 3.84
N GLY A 55 3.48 -7.45 3.94
CA GLY A 55 4.48 -7.19 4.95
C GLY A 55 3.82 -7.07 6.33
N ILE A 56 4.28 -6.14 7.13
CA ILE A 56 3.75 -5.90 8.47
C ILE A 56 2.47 -5.03 8.50
N GLY A 57 1.82 -4.78 7.36
CA GLY A 57 0.57 -4.02 7.30
C GLY A 57 0.76 -2.51 7.29
N ALA A 58 1.64 -1.99 6.44
CA ALA A 58 1.92 -0.56 6.37
C ALA A 58 0.71 0.26 5.91
N PHE A 59 -0.12 -0.29 5.02
CA PHE A 59 -1.33 0.39 4.55
C PHE A 59 -2.41 0.41 5.63
N GLU A 60 -2.64 -0.72 6.29
CA GLU A 60 -3.56 -0.86 7.40
C GLU A 60 -3.18 0.10 8.54
N HIS A 61 -1.88 0.17 8.85
CA HIS A 61 -1.38 1.14 9.84
C HIS A 61 -1.67 2.59 9.44
N ALA A 62 -1.53 2.92 8.16
CA ALA A 62 -1.87 4.25 7.67
C ALA A 62 -3.37 4.56 7.85
N LEU A 63 -4.27 3.59 7.60
CA LEU A 63 -5.71 3.76 7.85
C LEU A 63 -6.00 3.95 9.35
N ASP A 64 -5.32 3.19 10.23
CA ASP A 64 -5.43 3.34 11.69
C ASP A 64 -4.99 4.73 12.14
N VAL A 65 -3.86 5.22 11.63
CA VAL A 65 -3.35 6.59 11.93
C VAL A 65 -4.33 7.66 11.47
N MET A 66 -5.02 7.44 10.35
CA MET A 66 -6.07 8.33 9.83
C MET A 66 -7.40 8.16 10.56
N ASN A 67 -7.53 7.20 11.48
CA ASN A 67 -8.76 6.85 12.18
C ASN A 67 -9.90 6.46 11.23
N LEU A 68 -9.58 5.80 10.12
CA LEU A 68 -10.56 5.28 9.15
C LEU A 68 -10.94 3.85 9.51
N LYS A 69 -12.25 3.55 9.42
CA LYS A 69 -12.74 2.19 9.64
C LYS A 69 -12.58 1.37 8.36
N TYR A 70 -12.04 0.17 8.49
CA TYR A 70 -11.87 -0.74 7.36
C TYR A 70 -12.08 -2.20 7.73
N GLU A 71 -12.34 -3.00 6.72
CA GLU A 71 -12.39 -4.45 6.73
C GLU A 71 -11.38 -4.99 5.73
N VAL A 72 -10.51 -5.91 6.16
CA VAL A 72 -9.62 -6.65 5.27
C VAL A 72 -10.39 -7.80 4.64
N VAL A 73 -10.74 -7.66 3.37
CA VAL A 73 -11.49 -8.68 2.60
C VAL A 73 -10.59 -9.87 2.26
N PHE A 74 -9.35 -9.61 1.89
CA PHE A 74 -8.29 -10.61 1.73
C PHE A 74 -6.91 -10.00 1.96
N ALA A 75 -5.98 -10.85 2.39
CA ALA A 75 -4.58 -10.49 2.59
C ALA A 75 -3.67 -11.60 2.06
N CYS A 76 -2.51 -11.22 1.50
CA CYS A 76 -1.56 -12.16 0.94
C CYS A 76 -0.12 -11.77 1.25
N ASP A 77 0.61 -12.72 1.84
CA ASP A 77 2.08 -12.68 1.95
C ASP A 77 2.62 -14.11 2.10
N ASN A 78 3.79 -14.39 1.54
CA ASN A 78 4.36 -15.73 1.55
C ASN A 78 5.25 -16.02 2.76
N ASP A 79 5.58 -15.00 3.56
CA ASP A 79 6.44 -15.16 4.74
C ASP A 79 5.60 -15.54 5.98
N PRO A 80 5.86 -16.70 6.62
CA PRO A 80 5.12 -17.13 7.79
C PRO A 80 5.33 -16.23 9.02
N TYR A 81 6.48 -15.54 9.12
CA TYR A 81 6.71 -14.57 10.19
C TYR A 81 5.90 -13.29 9.96
N VAL A 82 5.74 -12.89 8.71
CA VAL A 82 4.84 -11.80 8.30
C VAL A 82 3.41 -12.15 8.70
N LYS A 83 2.92 -13.37 8.37
CA LYS A 83 1.60 -13.83 8.80
C LYS A 83 1.40 -13.66 10.30
N THR A 84 2.34 -14.16 11.09
CA THR A 84 2.26 -14.08 12.55
C THR A 84 2.19 -12.63 13.05
N SER A 85 3.01 -11.74 12.49
CA SER A 85 3.02 -10.33 12.83
C SER A 85 1.72 -9.63 12.41
N TYR A 86 1.24 -9.92 11.20
CA TYR A 86 0.03 -9.31 10.65
C TYR A 86 -1.21 -9.66 11.47
N PHE A 87 -1.40 -10.96 11.80
CA PHE A 87 -2.51 -11.43 12.65
C PHE A 87 -2.43 -10.91 14.10
N GLY A 88 -1.23 -10.55 14.55
CA GLY A 88 -1.05 -9.91 15.86
C GLY A 88 -1.53 -8.45 15.92
N ASN A 89 -1.64 -7.79 14.77
CA ASN A 89 -1.98 -6.38 14.68
C ASN A 89 -3.33 -6.11 14.00
N TYR A 90 -3.72 -6.93 13.02
CA TYR A 90 -4.90 -6.70 12.18
C TYR A 90 -5.86 -7.88 12.23
N LYS A 91 -7.14 -7.60 12.00
CA LYS A 91 -8.18 -8.62 11.97
C LYS A 91 -8.39 -9.10 10.54
N VAL A 92 -8.00 -10.33 10.30
CA VAL A 92 -8.31 -11.07 9.07
C VAL A 92 -8.61 -12.52 9.46
N SER A 93 -9.57 -13.16 8.84
CA SER A 93 -9.85 -14.57 9.07
C SER A 93 -8.89 -15.47 8.28
N ASP A 94 -8.62 -16.67 8.77
CA ASP A 94 -7.65 -17.58 8.13
C ASP A 94 -8.03 -17.95 6.70
N ASP A 95 -9.32 -18.04 6.38
CA ASP A 95 -9.84 -18.33 5.04
C ASP A 95 -9.68 -17.15 4.05
N ARG A 96 -9.34 -15.96 4.57
CA ARG A 96 -9.06 -14.75 3.79
C ARG A 96 -7.55 -14.44 3.69
N TRP A 97 -6.70 -15.29 4.27
CA TRP A 97 -5.25 -15.19 4.18
C TRP A 97 -4.69 -16.15 3.11
N TYR A 98 -3.92 -15.60 2.20
CA TYR A 98 -3.25 -16.34 1.12
C TYR A 98 -1.74 -16.30 1.29
N THR A 99 -1.08 -17.44 1.09
CA THR A 99 0.39 -17.57 1.18
C THR A 99 1.10 -17.43 -0.16
N ASP A 100 0.35 -17.55 -1.27
CA ASP A 100 0.90 -17.42 -2.61
C ASP A 100 -0.07 -16.65 -3.49
N VAL A 101 0.37 -15.50 -3.97
CA VAL A 101 -0.42 -14.65 -4.86
C VAL A 101 -0.82 -15.35 -6.16
N ASN A 102 -0.03 -16.32 -6.64
CA ASN A 102 -0.33 -17.08 -7.86
C ASN A 102 -1.56 -17.98 -7.71
N THR A 103 -1.89 -18.38 -6.48
CA THR A 103 -3.01 -19.29 -6.18
C THR A 103 -4.30 -18.56 -5.83
N ILE A 104 -4.28 -17.23 -5.71
CA ILE A 104 -5.48 -16.45 -5.41
C ILE A 104 -6.43 -16.51 -6.61
N ASP A 105 -7.63 -17.04 -6.40
CA ASP A 105 -8.78 -16.76 -7.25
C ASP A 105 -9.50 -15.52 -6.68
N ALA A 106 -9.30 -14.39 -7.32
CA ALA A 106 -9.90 -13.12 -6.86
C ALA A 106 -11.30 -12.86 -7.47
N THR A 107 -11.78 -13.75 -8.34
CA THR A 107 -13.09 -13.63 -9.00
C THR A 107 -14.26 -13.54 -8.00
N PRO A 108 -14.31 -14.33 -6.91
CA PRO A 108 -15.38 -14.21 -5.92
C PRO A 108 -15.45 -12.82 -5.26
N PHE A 109 -14.31 -12.14 -5.14
CA PHE A 109 -14.23 -10.81 -4.54
C PHE A 109 -14.82 -9.70 -5.40
N LEU A 110 -15.14 -9.96 -6.66
CA LEU A 110 -15.86 -9.02 -7.53
C LEU A 110 -17.20 -8.56 -6.89
N TYR A 111 -17.85 -9.43 -6.15
CA TYR A 111 -19.12 -9.16 -5.50
C TYR A 111 -19.00 -8.53 -4.11
N GLU A 112 -17.79 -8.42 -3.60
CA GLU A 112 -17.52 -7.83 -2.27
C GLU A 112 -17.50 -6.29 -2.27
N ASN A 113 -17.53 -5.65 -3.46
CA ASN A 113 -17.45 -4.19 -3.61
C ASN A 113 -16.20 -3.59 -2.93
N ILE A 114 -15.03 -4.13 -3.23
CA ILE A 114 -13.76 -3.68 -2.66
C ILE A 114 -13.49 -2.22 -3.04
N ASP A 115 -13.15 -1.41 -2.05
CA ASP A 115 -12.77 -0.02 -2.27
C ASP A 115 -11.33 0.08 -2.77
N TYR A 116 -10.39 -0.59 -2.12
CA TYR A 116 -8.97 -0.53 -2.46
C TYR A 116 -8.35 -1.92 -2.56
N VAL A 117 -7.56 -2.15 -3.60
CA VAL A 117 -6.52 -3.19 -3.59
C VAL A 117 -5.17 -2.50 -3.53
N VAL A 118 -4.38 -2.89 -2.53
CA VAL A 118 -3.06 -2.29 -2.31
C VAL A 118 -1.98 -3.36 -2.29
N GLY A 119 -0.76 -2.99 -2.70
CA GLY A 119 0.38 -3.89 -2.61
C GLY A 119 1.65 -3.30 -3.19
N GLY A 120 2.77 -3.83 -2.70
CA GLY A 120 4.09 -3.52 -3.21
C GLY A 120 4.83 -4.80 -3.52
N SER A 121 4.82 -5.26 -4.78
CA SER A 121 5.52 -6.49 -5.12
C SER A 121 7.01 -6.35 -4.83
N PRO A 122 7.65 -7.39 -4.23
CA PRO A 122 9.09 -7.38 -4.06
C PRO A 122 9.76 -7.21 -5.42
N CYS A 123 10.79 -6.36 -5.46
CA CYS A 123 11.64 -6.18 -6.63
C CYS A 123 12.60 -7.36 -6.71
N GLN A 124 12.10 -8.56 -6.97
CA GLN A 124 12.95 -9.69 -7.28
C GLN A 124 13.53 -9.45 -8.66
N SER A 125 14.75 -8.93 -8.62
CA SER A 125 15.75 -8.97 -9.70
C SER A 125 15.23 -8.76 -11.13
N PHE A 126 14.81 -7.54 -11.45
CA PHE A 126 15.07 -7.09 -12.83
C PHE A 126 16.58 -7.18 -13.18
N SER A 127 17.46 -7.41 -12.19
CA SER A 127 18.90 -7.63 -12.34
C SER A 127 19.27 -9.00 -12.92
N THR A 128 18.42 -10.02 -12.81
CA THR A 128 18.65 -11.34 -13.44
C THR A 128 18.11 -11.41 -14.87
N VAL A 129 17.19 -10.54 -15.25
CA VAL A 129 16.63 -10.41 -16.60
C VAL A 129 17.65 -9.84 -17.62
N GLY A 130 18.82 -9.41 -17.16
CA GLY A 130 19.92 -8.91 -18.02
C GLY A 130 20.61 -9.93 -18.91
N LYS A 131 20.21 -11.20 -18.89
CA LYS A 131 20.71 -12.24 -19.80
C LYS A 131 19.57 -12.94 -20.55
N GLN A 132 19.17 -12.35 -21.68
CA GLN A 132 18.57 -12.99 -22.86
C GLN A 132 17.19 -13.65 -22.80
N GLU A 133 16.41 -13.55 -21.76
CA GLU A 133 15.03 -14.02 -21.79
C GLU A 133 14.09 -12.80 -21.79
N GLY A 134 13.53 -12.48 -22.95
CA GLY A 134 12.82 -11.23 -23.27
C GLY A 134 11.58 -10.95 -22.40
N LEU A 135 10.67 -10.11 -22.92
CA LEU A 135 9.41 -9.66 -22.29
C LEU A 135 8.54 -10.78 -21.64
N ASP A 136 8.73 -12.04 -22.04
CA ASP A 136 7.99 -13.18 -21.51
C ASP A 136 8.38 -13.51 -20.05
N ASP A 137 9.64 -13.32 -19.67
CA ASP A 137 10.08 -13.52 -18.28
C ASP A 137 9.53 -12.42 -17.34
N ILE A 138 9.34 -11.20 -17.86
CA ILE A 138 8.70 -10.11 -17.12
C ILE A 138 7.23 -10.45 -16.82
N ARG A 139 6.51 -11.12 -17.73
CA ARG A 139 5.09 -11.46 -17.55
C ARG A 139 4.83 -12.43 -16.40
N GLY A 140 5.82 -13.26 -16.04
CA GLY A 140 5.78 -14.15 -14.88
C GLY A 140 6.04 -13.45 -13.55
N THR A 141 6.33 -12.15 -13.55
CA THR A 141 6.67 -11.43 -12.31
C THR A 141 5.47 -11.16 -11.42
N LEU A 142 5.72 -10.93 -10.14
CA LEU A 142 4.71 -10.65 -9.13
C LEU A 142 3.88 -9.37 -9.42
N ILE A 143 4.42 -8.44 -10.23
CA ILE A 143 3.66 -7.26 -10.72
C ILE A 143 2.44 -7.71 -11.52
N PHE A 144 2.60 -8.71 -12.39
CA PHE A 144 1.49 -9.20 -13.23
C PHE A 144 0.45 -9.97 -12.41
N GLN A 145 0.86 -10.58 -11.30
CA GLN A 145 -0.11 -11.17 -10.37
C GLN A 145 -0.93 -10.09 -9.67
N PHE A 146 -0.33 -8.96 -9.30
CA PHE A 146 -1.07 -7.81 -8.80
C PHE A 146 -2.09 -7.30 -9.83
N ILE A 147 -1.66 -7.12 -11.09
CA ILE A 147 -2.54 -6.68 -12.19
C ILE A 147 -3.69 -7.67 -12.39
N ARG A 148 -3.40 -8.99 -12.34
CA ARG A 148 -4.41 -10.05 -12.47
C ARG A 148 -5.46 -9.95 -11.38
N VAL A 149 -5.04 -9.88 -10.11
CA VAL A 149 -5.97 -9.75 -8.97
C VAL A 149 -6.83 -8.50 -9.10
N VAL A 150 -6.25 -7.34 -9.43
CA VAL A 150 -7.02 -6.11 -9.68
C VAL A 150 -8.03 -6.30 -10.80
N ASN A 151 -7.65 -6.99 -11.88
CA ASN A 151 -8.54 -7.25 -13.00
C ASN A 151 -9.68 -8.21 -12.65
N GLU A 152 -9.46 -9.18 -11.76
CA GLU A 152 -10.46 -10.15 -11.32
C GLU A 152 -11.48 -9.51 -10.36
N CYS A 153 -11.01 -8.85 -9.29
CA CYS A 153 -11.91 -8.33 -8.24
C CYS A 153 -12.42 -6.90 -8.50
N LYS A 154 -11.89 -6.17 -9.51
CA LYS A 154 -12.37 -4.85 -9.93
C LYS A 154 -12.62 -3.86 -8.79
N PRO A 155 -11.64 -3.57 -7.93
CA PRO A 155 -11.81 -2.59 -6.85
C PRO A 155 -12.13 -1.20 -7.39
N LYS A 156 -12.64 -0.29 -6.56
CA LYS A 156 -12.82 1.12 -6.98
C LYS A 156 -11.50 1.80 -7.29
N PHE A 157 -10.48 1.49 -6.48
CA PHE A 157 -9.12 2.01 -6.62
C PHE A 157 -8.09 0.91 -6.38
N PHE A 158 -6.91 1.09 -6.93
CA PHE A 158 -5.74 0.34 -6.48
C PHE A 158 -4.55 1.27 -6.22
N ILE A 159 -3.66 0.82 -5.34
CA ILE A 159 -2.39 1.47 -5.04
C ILE A 159 -1.29 0.42 -5.18
N PHE A 160 -0.42 0.61 -6.15
CA PHE A 160 0.75 -0.24 -6.35
C PHE A 160 2.03 0.53 -5.99
N GLU A 161 2.85 -0.02 -5.10
CA GLU A 161 4.13 0.54 -4.69
C GLU A 161 5.29 -0.27 -5.26
N ASN A 162 6.38 0.40 -5.64
CA ASN A 162 7.62 -0.26 -5.99
C ASN A 162 8.83 0.66 -5.78
N VAL A 163 10.02 0.13 -5.96
CA VAL A 163 11.25 0.94 -5.89
C VAL A 163 11.34 1.89 -7.08
N LYS A 164 11.97 3.06 -6.88
CA LYS A 164 12.25 4.03 -7.95
C LYS A 164 13.01 3.38 -9.12
N GLY A 165 13.88 2.40 -8.86
CA GLY A 165 14.67 1.73 -9.89
C GLY A 165 13.86 1.15 -11.05
N LEU A 166 12.58 0.78 -10.82
CA LEU A 166 11.69 0.31 -11.88
C LEU A 166 11.54 1.35 -13.00
N THR A 167 11.52 2.65 -12.67
CA THR A 167 11.32 3.73 -13.66
C THR A 167 12.54 3.94 -14.57
N THR A 168 13.72 3.48 -14.17
CA THR A 168 14.97 3.64 -14.94
C THR A 168 15.47 2.34 -15.55
N HIS A 169 14.88 1.20 -15.16
CA HIS A 169 15.25 -0.11 -15.70
C HIS A 169 15.07 -0.16 -17.21
N ASP A 170 16.04 -0.73 -17.92
CA ASP A 170 16.11 -0.78 -19.39
C ASP A 170 15.77 0.58 -20.05
N LYS A 171 16.42 1.65 -19.57
CA LYS A 171 16.21 3.03 -20.06
C LYS A 171 14.71 3.46 -20.02
N GLY A 172 13.96 2.94 -19.04
CA GLY A 172 12.55 3.24 -18.81
C GLY A 172 11.57 2.35 -19.58
N LYS A 173 12.02 1.48 -20.46
CA LYS A 173 11.13 0.61 -21.27
C LYS A 173 10.30 -0.33 -20.40
N THR A 174 10.91 -0.91 -19.37
CA THR A 174 10.20 -1.80 -18.43
C THR A 174 9.03 -1.08 -17.75
N PHE A 175 9.24 0.15 -17.32
CA PHE A 175 8.19 0.93 -16.68
C PHE A 175 7.05 1.27 -17.65
N GLN A 176 7.37 1.66 -18.87
CA GLN A 176 6.35 1.92 -19.90
C GLN A 176 5.54 0.67 -20.20
N TYR A 177 6.20 -0.49 -20.29
CA TYR A 177 5.52 -1.76 -20.49
C TYR A 177 4.58 -2.10 -19.32
N VAL A 178 5.03 -1.94 -18.08
CA VAL A 178 4.20 -2.16 -16.89
C VAL A 178 2.98 -1.23 -16.87
N LEU A 179 3.13 0.05 -17.20
CA LEU A 179 2.01 0.99 -17.27
C LEU A 179 1.00 0.60 -18.35
N GLU A 180 1.49 0.16 -19.51
CA GLU A 180 0.61 -0.28 -20.61
C GLU A 180 -0.17 -1.54 -20.23
N GLU A 181 0.48 -2.49 -19.54
CA GLU A 181 -0.17 -3.70 -19.04
C GLU A 181 -1.25 -3.38 -18.00
N PHE A 182 -0.96 -2.48 -17.04
CA PHE A 182 -1.99 -2.00 -16.11
C PHE A 182 -3.19 -1.43 -16.87
N LYS A 183 -2.93 -0.52 -17.81
CA LYS A 183 -3.98 0.15 -18.59
C LYS A 183 -4.80 -0.84 -19.42
N THR A 184 -4.12 -1.70 -20.18
CA THR A 184 -4.75 -2.60 -21.13
C THR A 184 -5.56 -3.69 -20.45
N ARG A 185 -5.01 -4.29 -19.37
CA ARG A 185 -5.68 -5.41 -18.68
C ARG A 185 -6.77 -4.96 -17.75
N THR A 186 -6.59 -3.82 -17.07
CA THR A 186 -7.57 -3.38 -16.08
C THR A 186 -8.58 -2.37 -16.62
N GLY A 187 -8.20 -1.55 -17.60
CA GLY A 187 -9.00 -0.44 -18.11
C GLY A 187 -9.08 0.76 -17.16
N TYR A 188 -8.25 0.81 -16.13
CA TYR A 188 -8.27 1.88 -15.11
C TYR A 188 -7.63 3.17 -15.62
N VAL A 189 -8.11 4.30 -15.08
CA VAL A 189 -7.45 5.60 -15.23
C VAL A 189 -6.25 5.61 -14.29
N LEU A 190 -5.05 5.78 -14.83
CA LEU A 190 -3.80 5.68 -14.10
C LEU A 190 -3.18 7.04 -13.82
N GLN A 191 -2.58 7.17 -12.65
CA GLN A 191 -1.61 8.21 -12.32
C GLN A 191 -0.42 7.56 -11.62
N HIS A 192 0.77 8.14 -11.76
CA HIS A 192 1.95 7.68 -11.06
C HIS A 192 2.82 8.84 -10.60
N SER A 193 3.56 8.63 -9.53
CA SER A 193 4.53 9.60 -9.01
C SER A 193 5.62 8.87 -8.21
N ILE A 194 6.79 9.50 -8.12
CA ILE A 194 7.84 9.08 -7.19
C ILE A 194 7.74 9.99 -5.97
N LEU A 195 7.45 9.39 -4.82
CA LEU A 195 7.40 10.10 -3.54
C LEU A 195 8.64 9.76 -2.72
N ASN A 196 9.14 10.73 -1.96
CA ASN A 196 10.24 10.52 -1.03
C ASN A 196 9.75 10.75 0.40
N ALA A 197 9.92 9.78 1.27
CA ALA A 197 9.44 9.85 2.65
C ALA A 197 9.90 11.12 3.40
N LYS A 198 11.12 11.62 3.10
CA LYS A 198 11.63 12.86 3.70
C LYS A 198 10.80 14.09 3.36
N ASP A 199 10.15 14.10 2.20
CA ASP A 199 9.36 15.23 1.72
C ASP A 199 7.96 15.25 2.39
N TYR A 200 7.69 14.25 3.25
CA TYR A 200 6.45 14.06 4.01
C TYR A 200 6.68 13.93 5.52
N GLY A 201 7.76 14.52 6.04
CA GLY A 201 8.02 14.63 7.46
C GLY A 201 8.69 13.41 8.10
N ILE A 202 9.10 12.40 7.32
CA ILE A 202 9.84 11.23 7.82
C ILE A 202 11.33 11.45 7.54
N PRO A 203 12.24 11.43 8.54
CA PRO A 203 13.66 11.71 8.35
C PRO A 203 14.41 10.52 7.70
N GLN A 204 13.86 10.00 6.60
CA GLN A 204 14.42 8.92 5.80
C GLN A 204 14.36 9.28 4.32
N SER A 205 15.50 9.24 3.64
CA SER A 205 15.54 9.35 2.18
C SER A 205 15.12 8.02 1.55
N ARG A 206 13.79 7.84 1.37
CA ARG A 206 13.19 6.62 0.80
C ARG A 206 12.31 7.00 -0.37
N GLN A 207 12.86 6.91 -1.58
CA GLN A 207 12.10 7.16 -2.81
C GLN A 207 11.35 5.90 -3.25
N ARG A 208 10.05 6.03 -3.51
CA ARG A 208 9.19 4.96 -3.99
C ARG A 208 8.30 5.43 -5.13
N LEU A 209 8.18 4.58 -6.12
CA LEU A 209 7.18 4.73 -7.17
C LEU A 209 5.82 4.30 -6.63
N PHE A 210 4.81 5.12 -6.85
CA PHE A 210 3.41 4.77 -6.65
C PHE A 210 2.67 4.85 -7.97
N ILE A 211 1.91 3.80 -8.29
CA ILE A 211 0.95 3.78 -9.39
C ILE A 211 -0.44 3.69 -8.76
N LEU A 212 -1.27 4.66 -9.04
CA LEU A 212 -2.65 4.73 -8.57
C LEU A 212 -3.57 4.47 -9.74
N GLY A 213 -4.55 3.58 -9.55
CA GLY A 213 -5.58 3.32 -10.53
C GLY A 213 -6.96 3.60 -9.98
N ARG A 214 -7.80 4.19 -10.81
CA ARG A 214 -9.22 4.44 -10.52
C ARG A 214 -10.08 3.78 -11.58
N ARG A 215 -11.07 3.01 -11.16
CA ARG A 215 -12.05 2.41 -12.05
C ARG A 215 -12.81 3.52 -12.81
N PRO A 216 -13.05 3.41 -14.12
CA PRO A 216 -13.60 4.50 -14.95
C PRO A 216 -14.97 5.03 -14.51
N ASP A 217 -15.81 4.17 -13.93
CA ASP A 217 -17.15 4.50 -13.43
C ASP A 217 -17.15 5.26 -12.09
N VAL A 218 -16.02 5.30 -11.39
CA VAL A 218 -15.89 6.02 -10.13
C VAL A 218 -15.60 7.50 -10.39
N VAL A 219 -16.49 8.37 -9.93
CA VAL A 219 -16.34 9.83 -10.07
C VAL A 219 -15.50 10.37 -8.92
N ALA A 220 -14.19 10.31 -9.04
CA ALA A 220 -13.26 10.88 -8.06
C ALA A 220 -11.97 11.32 -8.76
N LYS A 221 -11.29 12.32 -8.21
CA LYS A 221 -9.94 12.70 -8.66
C LYS A 221 -8.90 11.91 -7.85
N ILE A 222 -7.95 11.32 -8.53
CA ILE A 222 -6.71 10.86 -7.89
C ILE A 222 -5.75 12.06 -7.86
N VAL A 223 -5.26 12.41 -6.68
CA VAL A 223 -4.30 13.51 -6.51
C VAL A 223 -3.21 13.04 -5.55
N PHE A 224 -1.96 13.11 -6.01
CA PHE A 224 -0.84 12.92 -5.09
C PHE A 224 -0.72 14.10 -4.14
N PRO A 225 -0.49 13.86 -2.84
CA PRO A 225 -0.32 14.95 -1.88
C PRO A 225 0.93 15.76 -2.24
N PRO A 226 0.87 17.09 -2.14
CA PRO A 226 2.05 17.93 -2.30
C PRO A 226 3.07 17.63 -1.20
N PRO A 227 4.38 17.79 -1.46
CA PRO A 227 5.40 17.67 -0.43
C PRO A 227 5.11 18.63 0.74
N THR A 228 5.34 18.20 1.96
CA THR A 228 5.36 19.06 3.13
C THR A 228 6.72 19.75 3.18
N LEU A 229 6.74 21.08 3.25
CA LEU A 229 7.95 21.90 3.00
C LEU A 229 9.03 21.81 4.07
N GLU A 230 8.78 21.23 5.24
CA GLU A 230 9.77 21.20 6.32
C GLU A 230 9.76 19.87 7.09
N LEU A 231 10.94 19.26 7.18
CA LEU A 231 11.23 18.20 8.16
C LEU A 231 11.26 18.84 9.56
N SER A 232 10.20 18.63 10.34
CA SER A 232 10.11 19.12 11.72
C SER A 232 10.73 18.18 12.75
N CYS A 233 11.33 17.07 12.31
CA CYS A 233 11.89 16.03 13.17
C CYS A 233 13.20 15.46 12.59
N THR A 234 14.01 14.89 13.47
CA THR A 234 15.26 14.21 13.14
C THR A 234 15.12 12.70 13.42
N MET A 235 16.06 11.88 12.95
CA MET A 235 16.10 10.45 13.31
C MET A 235 16.13 10.24 14.83
N ARG A 236 16.75 11.15 15.60
CA ARG A 236 16.84 11.06 17.04
C ARG A 236 15.47 11.10 17.73
N ASP A 237 14.50 11.81 17.15
CA ASP A 237 13.14 11.92 17.70
C ASP A 237 12.35 10.60 17.58
N PHE A 238 12.86 9.65 16.79
CA PHE A 238 12.30 8.30 16.62
C PHE A 238 13.04 7.22 17.40
N LEU A 239 14.19 7.55 17.99
CA LEU A 239 14.95 6.61 18.83
C LEU A 239 14.42 6.61 20.27
N GLU A 240 14.40 5.44 20.87
CA GLU A 240 14.09 5.31 22.28
C GLU A 240 15.27 5.84 23.12
N ASP A 241 14.97 6.69 24.11
CA ASP A 241 15.95 7.05 25.13
C ASP A 241 16.15 5.86 26.09
N ASN A 242 17.40 5.51 26.39
CA ASN A 242 17.77 4.44 27.31
C ASN A 242 17.37 3.00 26.89
N VAL A 243 17.82 2.60 25.69
CA VAL A 243 17.85 1.17 25.35
C VAL A 243 19.00 0.54 26.14
N ASP A 244 18.70 -0.21 27.20
CA ASP A 244 19.69 -1.03 27.91
C ASP A 244 20.38 -1.93 26.87
N SER A 245 21.70 -1.73 26.73
CA SER A 245 22.55 -2.62 25.95
C SER A 245 22.61 -3.98 26.70
N LYS A 246 21.79 -4.91 26.25
CA LYS A 246 21.91 -6.32 26.62
C LYS A 246 22.59 -7.08 25.51
#